data_ed7e2364b6a527ec12b18b204fb8e170
#
_entry.id   ed7e2364b6a527ec12b18b204fb8e170
#
_cell.length_a   1.000
_cell.length_b   1.000
_cell.length_c   1.000
_cell.angle_alpha   90.00
_cell.angle_beta   90.00
_cell.angle_gamma   90.00
#
_symmetry.space_group_name_H-M   'P 1'
#
loop_
_entity.id
_entity.type
_entity.pdbx_description
1 polymer ?
#
loop_
_entity_poly.entity_id
_entity_poly.type
_entity_poly.pdbx_seq_one_letter_code
_entity_poly.pdbx_strand_id
1 'polypeptide(L)'
;MKFLSIYKTAERNAPPSQEEMSKMGKLVEEGFKAGWLLSTEGCLPSALGARVRLSGEKLTVTDGPFTEAKELVGGFAILRTNSKQEAIELAKQFLPVAGGGECEIRQLYEAGQNNCAGKAAS
;
A
#
# COMPACT_ATOMS: atom_id res chain seq x y z
N MET A 1 8.70 8.46 12.76
CA MET A 1 7.35 7.89 12.65
C MET A 1 7.28 6.99 11.42
N LYS A 2 6.54 5.91 11.52
CA LYS A 2 6.35 5.00 10.39
C LYS A 2 4.91 5.04 9.92
N PHE A 3 4.73 5.02 8.61
CA PHE A 3 3.41 5.03 7.99
C PHE A 3 3.30 3.94 6.95
N LEU A 4 2.11 3.35 6.88
CA LEU A 4 1.75 2.45 5.80
C LEU A 4 0.97 3.27 4.77
N SER A 5 1.43 3.23 3.53
CA SER A 5 0.71 3.84 2.42
C SER A 5 0.12 2.71 1.58
N ILE A 6 -1.19 2.63 1.56
CA ILE A 6 -1.91 1.59 0.81
C ILE A 6 -2.38 2.21 -0.50
N TYR A 7 -1.88 1.71 -1.61
CA TYR A 7 -2.26 2.19 -2.92
C TYR A 7 -3.49 1.46 -3.42
N LYS A 8 -4.52 2.20 -3.78
CA LYS A 8 -5.77 1.66 -4.30
C LYS A 8 -6.03 2.22 -5.68
N THR A 9 -6.40 1.34 -6.60
CA THR A 9 -6.64 1.73 -7.98
C THR A 9 -7.54 0.71 -8.65
N ALA A 10 -8.15 1.10 -9.78
CA ALA A 10 -8.87 0.15 -10.61
C ALA A 10 -7.86 -0.81 -11.22
N GLU A 11 -8.24 -2.08 -11.33
CA GLU A 11 -7.34 -3.06 -11.93
C GLU A 11 -7.17 -2.81 -13.42
N ARG A 12 -5.95 -2.97 -13.89
CA ARG A 12 -5.59 -2.79 -15.28
C ARG A 12 -5.45 -4.16 -15.94
N ASN A 13 -5.91 -4.26 -17.18
CA ASN A 13 -5.79 -5.52 -17.93
C ASN A 13 -4.43 -5.66 -18.61
N ALA A 14 -3.63 -4.62 -18.60
CA ALA A 14 -2.33 -4.63 -19.24
C ALA A 14 -1.23 -4.38 -18.21
N PRO A 15 -0.04 -4.97 -18.38
CA PRO A 15 1.08 -4.67 -17.50
C PRO A 15 1.52 -3.21 -17.69
N PRO A 16 2.20 -2.63 -16.70
CA PRO A 16 2.72 -1.27 -16.85
C PRO A 16 3.71 -1.18 -18.00
N SER A 17 3.76 -0.01 -18.64
CA SER A 17 4.70 0.21 -19.72
C SER A 17 6.13 0.28 -19.17
N GLN A 18 7.10 0.15 -20.07
CA GLN A 18 8.50 0.24 -19.67
C GLN A 18 8.83 1.62 -19.10
N GLU A 19 8.22 2.66 -19.66
CA GLU A 19 8.39 4.02 -19.15
C GLU A 19 7.83 4.15 -17.72
N GLU A 20 6.65 3.60 -17.49
CA GLU A 20 6.05 3.61 -16.15
C GLU A 20 6.92 2.87 -15.14
N MET A 21 7.44 1.71 -15.52
CA MET A 21 8.32 0.93 -14.65
C MET A 21 9.62 1.68 -14.37
N SER A 22 10.16 2.37 -15.35
CA SER A 22 11.40 3.13 -15.18
C SER A 22 11.22 4.28 -14.21
N LYS A 23 10.12 5.03 -14.34
CA LYS A 23 9.83 6.14 -13.44
C LYS A 23 9.58 5.67 -12.02
N MET A 24 8.84 4.59 -11.87
CA MET A 24 8.57 4.01 -10.56
C MET A 24 9.86 3.49 -9.93
N GLY A 25 10.69 2.80 -10.70
CA GLY A 25 11.97 2.30 -10.22
C GLY A 25 12.87 3.41 -9.71
N LYS A 26 12.87 4.56 -10.38
CA LYS A 26 13.64 5.72 -9.94
C LYS A 26 13.15 6.24 -8.61
N LEU A 27 11.84 6.39 -8.47
CA LEU A 27 11.26 6.89 -7.23
C LEU A 27 11.58 5.96 -6.07
N VAL A 28 11.45 4.66 -6.29
CA VAL A 28 11.74 3.64 -5.28
C VAL A 28 13.22 3.69 -4.88
N GLU A 29 14.11 3.78 -5.86
CA GLU A 29 15.54 3.86 -5.59
C GLU A 29 15.88 5.10 -4.78
N GLU A 30 15.33 6.25 -5.16
CA GLU A 30 15.54 7.49 -4.43
C GLU A 30 15.05 7.39 -2.99
N GLY A 31 13.90 6.75 -2.80
CA GLY A 31 13.32 6.59 -1.47
C GLY A 31 14.17 5.72 -0.56
N PHE A 32 14.69 4.62 -1.08
CA PHE A 32 15.58 3.76 -0.29
C PHE A 32 16.89 4.48 0.03
N LYS A 33 17.46 5.18 -0.93
CA LYS A 33 18.69 5.91 -0.70
C LYS A 33 18.53 7.05 0.31
N ALA A 34 17.42 7.77 0.23
CA ALA A 34 17.13 8.87 1.15
C ALA A 34 16.70 8.39 2.52
N GLY A 35 16.31 7.12 2.64
CA GLY A 35 15.92 6.52 3.91
C GLY A 35 14.46 6.69 4.29
N TRP A 36 13.65 7.34 3.46
CA TRP A 36 12.23 7.48 3.78
C TRP A 36 11.38 6.29 3.31
N LEU A 37 11.90 5.45 2.42
CA LEU A 37 11.20 4.26 1.98
C LEU A 37 11.85 3.05 2.64
N LEU A 38 11.08 2.33 3.46
CA LEU A 38 11.57 1.15 4.17
C LEU A 38 11.24 -0.14 3.44
N SER A 39 10.07 -0.19 2.80
CA SER A 39 9.61 -1.39 2.10
C SER A 39 8.52 -0.99 1.13
N THR A 40 8.40 -1.70 0.03
CA THR A 40 7.32 -1.50 -0.92
C THR A 40 7.12 -2.77 -1.75
N GLU A 41 5.87 -3.09 -2.05
CA GLU A 41 5.54 -4.22 -2.89
C GLU A 41 4.30 -3.88 -3.71
N GLY A 42 4.26 -4.37 -4.93
CA GLY A 42 3.07 -4.30 -5.77
C GLY A 42 2.28 -5.59 -5.67
N CYS A 43 0.99 -5.50 -5.88
CA CYS A 43 0.11 -6.67 -5.89
C CYS A 43 -0.21 -7.07 -7.32
N LEU A 44 -0.23 -8.38 -7.57
CA LEU A 44 -0.75 -8.91 -8.81
C LEU A 44 -2.27 -8.77 -8.84
N PRO A 45 -2.93 -8.93 -10.01
CA PRO A 45 -4.37 -8.77 -10.09
C PRO A 45 -5.14 -9.66 -9.13
N SER A 46 -6.32 -9.19 -8.73
CA SER A 46 -7.15 -9.89 -7.74
C SER A 46 -7.59 -11.29 -8.19
N ALA A 47 -7.54 -11.59 -9.48
CA ALA A 47 -7.81 -12.93 -9.96
C ALA A 47 -6.92 -13.99 -9.34
N LEU A 48 -5.74 -13.58 -8.88
CA LEU A 48 -4.77 -14.46 -8.24
C LEU A 48 -4.87 -14.42 -6.71
N GLY A 49 -5.84 -13.69 -6.19
CA GLY A 49 -5.99 -13.51 -4.76
C GLY A 49 -7.22 -14.19 -4.19
N ALA A 50 -7.41 -13.99 -2.90
CA ALA A 50 -8.58 -14.52 -2.20
C ALA A 50 -8.89 -13.64 -1.00
N ARG A 51 -10.14 -13.67 -0.57
CA ARG A 51 -10.57 -13.06 0.69
C ARG A 51 -10.96 -14.17 1.65
N VAL A 52 -10.46 -14.11 2.86
CA VAL A 52 -10.82 -15.04 3.91
C VAL A 52 -11.54 -14.23 4.98
N ARG A 53 -12.75 -14.64 5.32
CA ARG A 53 -13.59 -13.90 6.26
C ARG A 53 -14.07 -14.81 7.37
N LEU A 54 -14.03 -14.30 8.59
CA LEU A 54 -14.66 -14.94 9.73
C LEU A 54 -15.87 -14.10 10.14
N SER A 55 -17.06 -14.71 10.16
CA SER A 55 -18.27 -14.05 10.61
C SER A 55 -18.93 -14.97 11.62
N GLY A 56 -18.92 -14.54 12.90
CA GLY A 56 -19.28 -15.41 13.99
C GLY A 56 -18.30 -16.57 14.06
N GLU A 57 -18.79 -17.79 13.89
CA GLU A 57 -17.92 -18.97 13.87
C GLU A 57 -17.66 -19.48 12.45
N LYS A 58 -18.20 -18.77 11.45
CA LYS A 58 -18.14 -19.24 10.07
C LYS A 58 -16.99 -18.59 9.32
N LEU A 59 -16.10 -19.43 8.81
CA LEU A 59 -15.01 -19.00 7.92
C LEU A 59 -15.46 -19.19 6.48
N THR A 60 -15.22 -18.17 5.65
CA THR A 60 -15.49 -18.26 4.22
C THR A 60 -14.27 -17.81 3.44
N VAL A 61 -14.08 -18.41 2.27
CA VAL A 61 -13.00 -18.04 1.36
C VAL A 61 -13.65 -17.67 0.03
N THR A 62 -13.32 -16.51 -0.48
CA THR A 62 -13.81 -16.03 -1.77
C THR A 62 -12.60 -15.80 -2.68
N ASP A 63 -12.53 -16.57 -3.76
CA ASP A 63 -11.46 -16.37 -4.73
C ASP A 63 -11.74 -15.14 -5.59
N GLY A 64 -10.66 -14.48 -6.03
CA GLY A 64 -10.78 -13.39 -6.99
C GLY A 64 -11.19 -13.90 -8.36
N PRO A 65 -11.46 -12.99 -9.30
CA PRO A 65 -11.32 -11.53 -9.15
C PRO A 65 -12.46 -10.92 -8.33
N PHE A 66 -12.18 -9.77 -7.72
CA PHE A 66 -13.17 -9.05 -6.89
C PHE A 66 -13.83 -7.97 -7.73
N THR A 67 -14.68 -8.40 -8.65
CA THR A 67 -15.25 -7.52 -9.68
C THR A 67 -16.26 -6.52 -9.15
N GLU A 68 -16.79 -6.72 -7.96
CA GLU A 68 -17.71 -5.78 -7.32
C GLU A 68 -17.01 -4.52 -6.79
N ALA A 69 -15.70 -4.58 -6.61
CA ALA A 69 -14.95 -3.44 -6.10
C ALA A 69 -14.52 -2.53 -7.24
N LYS A 70 -14.71 -1.23 -7.05
CA LYS A 70 -14.27 -0.23 -8.04
C LYS A 70 -12.75 -0.06 -7.99
N GLU A 71 -12.19 -0.12 -6.79
CA GLU A 71 -10.76 -0.01 -6.58
C GLU A 71 -10.30 -1.13 -5.67
N LEU A 72 -9.11 -1.61 -5.94
CA LEU A 72 -8.50 -2.68 -5.18
C LEU A 72 -7.09 -2.27 -4.78
N VAL A 73 -6.56 -2.94 -3.77
CA VAL A 73 -5.20 -2.67 -3.33
C VAL A 73 -4.23 -3.05 -4.46
N GLY A 74 -3.49 -2.06 -4.94
CA GLY A 74 -2.49 -2.27 -5.99
C GLY A 74 -1.10 -2.47 -5.43
N GLY A 75 -0.90 -2.16 -4.16
CA GLY A 75 0.39 -2.30 -3.51
C GLY A 75 0.46 -1.50 -2.24
N PHE A 76 1.64 -1.49 -1.62
CA PHE A 76 1.83 -0.72 -0.41
C PHE A 76 3.28 -0.25 -0.30
N ALA A 77 3.49 0.72 0.58
CA ALA A 77 4.82 1.17 0.97
C ALA A 77 4.83 1.42 2.47
N ILE A 78 5.97 1.18 3.09
CA ILE A 78 6.21 1.57 4.47
C ILE A 78 7.18 2.72 4.45
N LEU A 79 6.76 3.85 5.03
CA LEU A 79 7.50 5.10 4.98
C LEU A 79 7.99 5.49 6.38
N ARG A 80 9.18 6.07 6.42
CA ARG A 80 9.71 6.69 7.65
C ARG A 80 9.79 8.18 7.42
N THR A 81 9.02 8.93 8.20
CA THR A 81 8.98 10.39 8.07
C THR A 81 8.89 11.01 9.46
N ASN A 82 9.10 12.31 9.51
CA ASN A 82 9.02 13.05 10.77
C ASN A 82 7.57 13.44 11.12
N SER A 83 6.67 13.36 10.16
CA SER A 83 5.29 13.76 10.37
C SER A 83 4.37 13.09 9.35
N LYS A 84 3.08 13.09 9.66
CA LYS A 84 2.07 12.63 8.72
C LYS A 84 2.08 13.49 7.44
N GLN A 85 2.33 14.80 7.59
CA GLN A 85 2.35 15.68 6.44
C GLN A 85 3.44 15.30 5.45
N GLU A 86 4.62 14.90 5.94
CA GLU A 86 5.67 14.42 5.05
C GLU A 86 5.25 13.16 4.30
N ALA A 87 4.57 12.24 4.98
CA ALA A 87 4.08 11.03 4.33
C ALA A 87 3.07 11.37 3.23
N ILE A 88 2.21 12.37 3.49
CA ILE A 88 1.24 12.83 2.51
C ILE A 88 1.96 13.41 1.28
N GLU A 89 3.01 14.21 1.51
CA GLU A 89 3.76 14.80 0.39
C GLU A 89 4.43 13.71 -0.46
N LEU A 90 4.92 12.65 0.17
CA LEU A 90 5.49 11.53 -0.58
C LEU A 90 4.43 10.80 -1.41
N ALA A 91 3.23 10.63 -0.86
CA ALA A 91 2.12 10.04 -1.61
C ALA A 91 1.75 10.90 -2.81
N LYS A 92 1.81 12.23 -2.66
CA LYS A 92 1.53 13.15 -3.76
C LYS A 92 2.57 13.02 -4.88
N GLN A 93 3.80 12.66 -4.55
CA GLN A 93 4.83 12.40 -5.57
C GLN A 93 4.62 11.07 -6.26
N PHE A 94 4.12 10.08 -5.51
CA PHE A 94 3.92 8.74 -6.02
C PHE A 94 2.75 8.65 -7.02
N LEU A 95 1.62 9.28 -6.71
CA LEU A 95 0.40 9.11 -7.49
C LEU A 95 0.52 9.48 -8.97
N PRO A 96 1.17 10.60 -9.34
CA PRO A 96 1.35 10.89 -10.76
C PRO A 96 2.21 9.85 -11.47
N VAL A 97 3.20 9.28 -10.78
CA VAL A 97 4.06 8.25 -11.35
C VAL A 97 3.28 6.97 -11.54
N ALA A 98 2.38 6.67 -10.61
CA ALA A 98 1.53 5.48 -10.68
C ALA A 98 0.40 5.63 -11.71
N GLY A 99 0.08 6.87 -12.11
CA GLY A 99 -0.96 7.12 -13.09
C GLY A 99 -2.33 7.40 -12.50
N GLY A 100 -2.40 7.71 -11.23
CA GLY A 100 -3.65 8.01 -10.54
C GLY A 100 -3.94 7.02 -9.45
N GLY A 101 -5.14 7.09 -8.90
CA GLY A 101 -5.55 6.26 -7.78
C GLY A 101 -5.55 7.01 -6.47
N GLU A 102 -5.51 6.27 -5.39
CA GLU A 102 -5.58 6.84 -4.05
C GLU A 102 -4.56 6.15 -3.15
N CYS A 103 -3.93 6.90 -2.27
CA CYS A 103 -3.10 6.34 -1.21
C CYS A 103 -3.79 6.59 0.13
N GLU A 104 -4.01 5.52 0.87
CA GLU A 104 -4.50 5.64 2.23
C GLU A 104 -3.29 5.58 3.16
N ILE A 105 -3.12 6.62 3.97
CA ILE A 105 -1.96 6.75 4.87
C ILE A 105 -2.38 6.36 6.28
N ARG A 106 -1.71 5.38 6.86
CA ARG A 106 -2.00 4.91 8.21
C ARG A 106 -0.73 4.88 9.04
N GLN A 107 -0.75 5.52 10.19
CA GLN A 107 0.42 5.48 11.06
C GLN A 107 0.56 4.10 11.68
N LEU A 108 1.77 3.59 11.72
CA LEU A 108 2.06 2.27 12.26
C LEU A 108 2.53 2.37 13.70
N TYR A 109 2.26 1.32 14.46
CA TYR A 109 2.85 1.18 15.78
C TYR A 109 4.34 0.96 15.64
N GLU A 110 5.08 1.49 16.60
CA GLU A 110 6.52 1.28 16.67
C GLU A 110 6.88 0.77 18.05
N ALA A 111 7.99 0.07 18.12
CA ALA A 111 8.49 -0.42 19.40
C ALA A 111 8.67 0.75 20.36
N GLY A 112 8.15 0.60 21.57
CA GLY A 112 8.24 1.64 22.59
C GLY A 112 7.07 2.60 22.62
N GLN A 113 6.16 2.53 21.66
CA GLN A 113 4.93 3.34 21.74
C GLN A 113 4.03 2.75 22.80
N ASN A 114 3.66 3.60 23.74
CA ASN A 114 2.83 3.19 24.84
C ASN A 114 1.37 3.53 24.56
N ASN A 115 0.63 2.53 24.16
CA ASN A 115 -0.80 2.68 23.98
C ASN A 115 -1.45 1.30 24.03
N CYS A 116 -2.73 1.29 24.34
CA CYS A 116 -3.44 0.03 24.46
C CYS A 116 -3.58 -0.70 23.14
N ALA A 117 -3.53 0.03 22.07
CA ALA A 117 -3.61 -0.57 20.74
C ALA A 117 -2.39 -1.43 20.45
N GLY A 118 -1.23 -1.06 21.00
CA GLY A 118 -0.05 -1.89 20.88
C GLY A 118 -0.26 -3.28 21.46
N LYS A 119 -1.02 -3.38 22.52
CA LYS A 119 -1.36 -4.68 23.09
C LYS A 119 -2.31 -5.44 22.21
N ALA A 120 -3.27 -4.76 21.63
CA ALA A 120 -4.24 -5.40 20.75
C ALA A 120 -3.56 -5.93 19.49
N ALA A 121 -2.48 -5.30 19.08
CA ALA A 121 -1.75 -5.71 17.88
C ALA A 121 -0.86 -6.92 18.13
N SER A 122 -0.58 -7.21 19.36
CA SER A 122 0.31 -8.32 19.71
C SER A 122 -0.38 -9.67 19.66
#